data_3373e0b4adbe45be3e044c95552d1c5b
#
_entry.id   3373e0b4adbe45be3e044c95552d1c5b
#
_cell.length_a   1.000
_cell.length_b   1.000
_cell.length_c   1.000
_cell.angle_alpha   90.00
_cell.angle_beta   90.00
_cell.angle_gamma   90.00
#
_symmetry.space_group_name_H-M   'P 1'
#
loop_
_entity.id
_entity.type
_entity.pdbx_description
1 polymer ?
#
loop_
_entity_poly.entity_id
_entity_poly.type
_entity_poly.pdbx_seq_one_letter_code
_entity_poly.pdbx_strand_id
1 'polypeptide(L)'
;MELLQGDCMELLPEIPEKSVDMVLCDLPYGTTDCKWDHVLPMETLWREYRRVLKPNGAAALFAAQPFTTALIGSNRKEFRYCWYWKKNYKTGAPFARVQPMRCIEDICVFYRKKPTYNPQGLVKLDKPIYKAPDPTSIYQMRGNGSIQLYTNYPHHLLEFDGVAMGPNRKHPTQKPVPLLEYLVKTYTNPGDTVLDNCMGSGSTGVACIRTGRRFIGIEKDLQFFQVAQNRLEEESGKDNLVAGQVE
;
A
#
# COMPACT_ATOMS: atom_id res chain seq x y z
N MET A 1 -2.24 -2.93 17.81
CA MET A 1 -1.17 -3.46 16.96
C MET A 1 -1.03 -4.94 17.25
N GLU A 2 -0.98 -5.78 16.22
CA GLU A 2 -0.84 -7.22 16.31
C GLU A 2 0.28 -7.68 15.37
N LEU A 3 1.26 -8.43 15.87
CA LEU A 3 2.40 -8.92 15.11
C LEU A 3 2.45 -10.45 15.24
N LEU A 4 2.49 -11.12 14.10
CA LEU A 4 2.46 -12.58 14.00
C LEU A 4 3.75 -13.07 13.30
N GLN A 5 4.49 -13.94 13.97
CA GLN A 5 5.70 -14.54 13.40
C GLN A 5 5.36 -15.90 12.79
N GLY A 6 5.57 -16.05 11.49
CA GLY A 6 5.33 -17.31 10.79
C GLY A 6 4.97 -17.13 9.32
N ASP A 7 4.63 -18.23 8.67
CA ASP A 7 4.20 -18.22 7.27
C ASP A 7 2.82 -17.56 7.14
N CYS A 8 2.72 -16.54 6.31
CA CYS A 8 1.46 -15.83 6.13
C CYS A 8 0.33 -16.71 5.57
N MET A 9 0.66 -17.78 4.84
CA MET A 9 -0.35 -18.70 4.31
C MET A 9 -0.95 -19.59 5.39
N GLU A 10 -0.25 -19.78 6.51
CA GLU A 10 -0.72 -20.51 7.68
C GLU A 10 -1.47 -19.58 8.66
N LEU A 11 -1.01 -18.33 8.79
CA LEU A 11 -1.54 -17.37 9.76
C LEU A 11 -2.72 -16.52 9.24
N LEU A 12 -2.81 -16.26 7.93
CA LEU A 12 -3.95 -15.54 7.36
C LEU A 12 -5.30 -16.13 7.76
N PRO A 13 -5.51 -17.48 7.77
CA PRO A 13 -6.76 -18.08 8.22
C PRO A 13 -7.19 -17.75 9.65
N GLU A 14 -6.26 -17.39 10.53
CA GLU A 14 -6.53 -17.03 11.92
C GLU A 14 -7.08 -15.60 12.08
N ILE A 15 -6.84 -14.72 11.09
CA ILE A 15 -7.36 -13.35 11.10
C ILE A 15 -8.89 -13.38 10.94
N PRO A 16 -9.65 -12.68 11.79
CA PRO A 16 -11.11 -12.69 11.72
C PRO A 16 -11.65 -12.20 10.37
N GLU A 17 -12.76 -12.78 9.93
CA GLU A 17 -13.46 -12.34 8.71
C GLU A 17 -13.89 -10.89 8.79
N LYS A 18 -13.76 -10.15 7.66
CA LYS A 18 -14.24 -8.76 7.52
C LYS A 18 -13.71 -7.84 8.62
N SER A 19 -12.51 -8.10 9.12
CA SER A 19 -11.86 -7.31 10.17
C SER A 19 -10.89 -6.25 9.63
N VAL A 20 -10.44 -6.40 8.38
CA VAL A 20 -9.41 -5.59 7.73
C VAL A 20 -10.05 -4.58 6.77
N ASP A 21 -9.63 -3.32 6.88
CA ASP A 21 -10.07 -2.23 5.98
C ASP A 21 -9.18 -2.13 4.74
N MET A 22 -7.89 -2.39 4.90
CA MET A 22 -6.91 -2.33 3.82
C MET A 22 -5.86 -3.42 3.97
N VAL A 23 -5.51 -4.08 2.86
CA VAL A 23 -4.25 -4.80 2.71
C VAL A 23 -3.28 -3.87 2.00
N LEU A 24 -2.10 -3.63 2.59
CA LEU A 24 -0.99 -2.88 1.99
C LEU A 24 0.28 -3.72 2.14
N CYS A 25 0.70 -4.35 1.06
CA CYS A 25 1.74 -5.38 1.12
C CYS A 25 2.71 -5.31 -0.06
N ASP A 26 3.99 -5.54 0.24
CA ASP A 26 5.05 -5.79 -0.73
C ASP A 26 5.28 -7.30 -0.82
N LEU A 27 4.52 -7.97 -1.70
CA LEU A 27 4.59 -9.42 -1.88
C LEU A 27 5.97 -9.85 -2.41
N PRO A 28 6.41 -11.09 -2.17
CA PRO A 28 7.58 -11.62 -2.85
C PRO A 28 7.27 -11.82 -4.35
N TYR A 29 8.17 -11.33 -5.23
CA TYR A 29 7.96 -11.32 -6.70
C TYR A 29 8.51 -12.56 -7.41
N GLY A 30 9.38 -13.35 -6.75
CA GLY A 30 10.10 -14.47 -7.37
C GLY A 30 11.11 -14.01 -8.41
N THR A 31 11.69 -12.83 -8.24
CA THR A 31 12.60 -12.22 -9.23
C THR A 31 14.04 -12.05 -8.72
N THR A 32 14.30 -12.48 -7.50
CA THR A 32 15.64 -12.44 -6.87
C THR A 32 16.06 -13.82 -6.37
N ASP A 33 17.37 -14.01 -6.13
CA ASP A 33 17.90 -15.25 -5.55
C ASP A 33 17.74 -15.34 -4.03
N CYS A 34 16.98 -14.41 -3.43
CA CYS A 34 16.71 -14.42 -2.00
C CYS A 34 15.80 -15.60 -1.62
N LYS A 35 16.16 -16.33 -0.55
CA LYS A 35 15.41 -17.51 -0.08
C LYS A 35 13.94 -17.23 0.26
N TRP A 36 13.60 -15.99 0.58
CA TRP A 36 12.24 -15.56 0.92
C TRP A 36 11.43 -15.07 -0.32
N ASP A 37 12.08 -14.86 -1.48
CA ASP A 37 11.44 -14.31 -2.67
C ASP A 37 10.78 -15.40 -3.52
N HIS A 38 9.78 -16.08 -2.95
CA HIS A 38 8.96 -17.06 -3.65
C HIS A 38 7.53 -16.54 -3.82
N VAL A 39 7.02 -16.56 -5.04
CA VAL A 39 5.65 -16.13 -5.34
C VAL A 39 4.67 -16.96 -4.52
N LEU A 40 3.81 -16.28 -3.78
CA LEU A 40 2.76 -16.93 -2.97
C LEU A 40 1.69 -17.58 -3.87
N PRO A 41 0.99 -18.63 -3.40
CA PRO A 41 -0.09 -19.27 -4.15
C PRO A 41 -1.28 -18.31 -4.30
N MET A 42 -1.35 -17.60 -5.44
CA MET A 42 -2.26 -16.48 -5.70
C MET A 42 -3.73 -16.81 -5.46
N GLU A 43 -4.19 -18.00 -5.85
CA GLU A 43 -5.59 -18.40 -5.65
C GLU A 43 -5.96 -18.43 -4.16
N THR A 44 -5.11 -19.06 -3.34
CA THR A 44 -5.29 -19.13 -1.89
C THR A 44 -5.18 -17.74 -1.26
N LEU A 45 -4.19 -16.93 -1.67
CA LEU A 45 -4.01 -15.57 -1.20
C LEU A 45 -5.27 -14.71 -1.45
N TRP A 46 -5.82 -14.74 -2.66
CA TRP A 46 -7.04 -14.01 -2.99
C TRP A 46 -8.28 -14.52 -2.23
N ARG A 47 -8.35 -15.81 -1.94
CA ARG A 47 -9.42 -16.38 -1.10
C ARG A 47 -9.35 -15.77 0.30
N GLU A 48 -8.17 -15.74 0.92
CA GLU A 48 -7.97 -15.16 2.25
C GLU A 48 -8.19 -13.64 2.26
N TYR A 49 -7.68 -12.91 1.28
CA TYR A 49 -7.95 -11.47 1.18
C TYR A 49 -9.44 -11.14 1.06
N ARG A 50 -10.20 -11.95 0.29
CA ARG A 50 -11.67 -11.78 0.21
C ARG A 50 -12.37 -12.09 1.52
N ARG A 51 -11.84 -12.99 2.33
CA ARG A 51 -12.38 -13.35 3.63
C ARG A 51 -12.12 -12.25 4.66
N VAL A 52 -10.87 -11.82 4.80
CA VAL A 52 -10.47 -10.86 5.84
C VAL A 52 -10.87 -9.42 5.54
N LEU A 53 -10.87 -9.01 4.26
CA LEU A 53 -11.25 -7.67 3.85
C LEU A 53 -12.75 -7.41 4.05
N LYS A 54 -13.07 -6.27 4.65
CA LYS A 54 -14.43 -5.73 4.69
C LYS A 54 -15.00 -5.59 3.27
N PRO A 55 -16.32 -5.55 3.08
CA PRO A 55 -16.92 -5.42 1.74
C PRO A 55 -16.43 -4.23 0.92
N ASN A 56 -16.08 -3.12 1.59
CA ASN A 56 -15.53 -1.88 1.03
C ASN A 56 -14.02 -1.72 1.33
N GLY A 57 -13.35 -2.80 1.69
CA GLY A 57 -11.89 -2.82 1.86
C GLY A 57 -11.17 -2.84 0.51
N ALA A 58 -9.92 -2.39 0.50
CA ALA A 58 -9.03 -2.39 -0.66
C ALA A 58 -7.75 -3.15 -0.40
N ALA A 59 -7.18 -3.77 -1.45
CA ALA A 59 -5.81 -4.25 -1.43
C ALA A 59 -4.95 -3.38 -2.36
N ALA A 60 -3.86 -2.84 -1.85
CA ALA A 60 -2.84 -2.12 -2.59
C ALA A 60 -1.53 -2.91 -2.48
N LEU A 61 -1.12 -3.51 -3.60
CA LEU A 61 -0.02 -4.47 -3.64
C LEU A 61 1.10 -3.91 -4.49
N PHE A 62 2.31 -3.82 -3.91
CA PHE A 62 3.50 -3.45 -4.67
C PHE A 62 3.85 -4.55 -5.66
N ALA A 63 4.32 -4.15 -6.82
CA ALA A 63 4.72 -5.05 -7.90
C ALA A 63 5.72 -4.40 -8.85
N ALA A 64 6.46 -5.23 -9.58
CA ALA A 64 7.29 -4.82 -10.71
C ALA A 64 7.19 -5.89 -11.80
N GLN A 65 7.35 -5.47 -13.07
CA GLN A 65 7.33 -6.43 -14.18
C GLN A 65 8.45 -7.48 -14.07
N PRO A 66 8.17 -8.75 -14.40
CA PRO A 66 6.94 -9.31 -14.99
C PRO A 66 5.84 -9.68 -13.97
N PHE A 67 6.14 -9.61 -12.66
CA PHE A 67 5.20 -9.98 -11.60
C PHE A 67 3.91 -9.15 -11.64
N THR A 68 3.96 -7.86 -11.97
CA THR A 68 2.76 -7.00 -12.13
C THR A 68 1.73 -7.63 -13.08
N THR A 69 2.17 -8.13 -14.22
CA THR A 69 1.28 -8.77 -15.20
C THR A 69 0.64 -10.03 -14.63
N ALA A 70 1.41 -10.87 -13.93
CA ALA A 70 0.92 -12.10 -13.31
C ALA A 70 -0.07 -11.78 -12.17
N LEU A 71 0.24 -10.81 -11.33
CA LEU A 71 -0.61 -10.35 -10.22
C LEU A 71 -1.96 -9.84 -10.73
N ILE A 72 -1.98 -8.95 -11.72
CA ILE A 72 -3.20 -8.45 -12.34
C ILE A 72 -3.98 -9.58 -13.00
N GLY A 73 -3.28 -10.46 -13.74
CA GLY A 73 -3.87 -11.62 -14.40
C GLY A 73 -4.57 -12.57 -13.44
N SER A 74 -4.02 -12.74 -12.23
CA SER A 74 -4.56 -13.64 -11.20
C SER A 74 -5.90 -13.17 -10.60
N ASN A 75 -6.22 -11.87 -10.69
CA ASN A 75 -7.49 -11.31 -10.18
C ASN A 75 -8.01 -10.11 -11.00
N ARG A 76 -8.15 -10.29 -12.31
CA ARG A 76 -8.66 -9.25 -13.22
C ARG A 76 -10.04 -8.69 -12.82
N LYS A 77 -10.86 -9.51 -12.17
CA LYS A 77 -12.23 -9.12 -11.78
C LYS A 77 -12.24 -7.99 -10.74
N GLU A 78 -11.30 -8.01 -9.81
CA GLU A 78 -11.21 -7.04 -8.71
C GLU A 78 -10.15 -5.96 -8.96
N PHE A 79 -9.26 -6.14 -9.95
CA PHE A 79 -8.30 -5.12 -10.36
C PHE A 79 -9.01 -3.85 -10.85
N ARG A 80 -8.44 -2.69 -10.46
CA ARG A 80 -9.02 -1.38 -10.82
C ARG A 80 -8.04 -0.48 -11.53
N TYR A 81 -6.89 -0.21 -10.93
CA TYR A 81 -5.85 0.67 -11.49
C TYR A 81 -4.52 0.45 -10.76
N CYS A 82 -3.46 1.07 -11.29
CA CYS A 82 -2.18 1.18 -10.62
C CYS A 82 -1.89 2.62 -10.23
N TRP A 83 -1.25 2.78 -9.07
CA TRP A 83 -0.37 3.89 -8.82
C TRP A 83 1.02 3.51 -9.30
N TYR A 84 1.80 4.49 -9.72
CA TYR A 84 3.18 4.32 -10.16
C TYR A 84 4.09 5.10 -9.24
N TRP A 85 4.87 4.40 -8.44
CA TRP A 85 5.85 5.06 -7.57
C TRP A 85 7.15 5.28 -8.33
N LYS A 86 7.49 6.55 -8.58
CA LYS A 86 8.76 6.97 -9.16
C LYS A 86 9.78 7.17 -8.05
N LYS A 87 10.84 6.39 -8.10
CA LYS A 87 11.97 6.47 -7.16
C LYS A 87 12.98 7.51 -7.63
N ASN A 88 13.70 8.12 -6.68
CA ASN A 88 14.81 9.03 -6.96
C ASN A 88 16.11 8.31 -7.39
N TYR A 89 16.11 6.97 -7.46
CA TYR A 89 17.21 6.15 -7.92
C TYR A 89 16.75 5.10 -8.93
N LYS A 90 17.72 4.51 -9.65
CA LYS A 90 17.48 3.48 -10.67
C LYS A 90 17.98 2.13 -10.18
N THR A 91 17.30 1.06 -10.59
CA THR A 91 17.67 -0.34 -10.32
C THR A 91 17.90 -1.09 -11.64
N GLY A 92 18.59 -2.23 -11.57
CA GLY A 92 18.84 -3.06 -12.75
C GLY A 92 20.16 -2.73 -13.50
N ALA A 93 21.12 -2.09 -12.83
CA ALA A 93 22.42 -1.74 -13.40
C ALA A 93 23.15 -2.91 -14.12
N PRO A 94 23.14 -4.17 -13.63
CA PRO A 94 23.76 -5.29 -14.32
C PRO A 94 23.21 -5.53 -15.75
N PHE A 95 21.97 -5.14 -16.00
CA PHE A 95 21.28 -5.33 -17.28
C PHE A 95 21.21 -4.07 -18.14
N ALA A 96 21.85 -2.96 -17.72
CA ALA A 96 21.73 -1.66 -18.38
C ALA A 96 22.20 -1.64 -19.86
N ARG A 97 22.96 -2.64 -20.29
CA ARG A 97 23.43 -2.79 -21.69
C ARG A 97 22.39 -3.42 -22.62
N VAL A 98 21.37 -4.10 -22.06
CA VAL A 98 20.40 -4.89 -22.84
C VAL A 98 18.95 -4.46 -22.59
N GLN A 99 18.70 -3.69 -21.52
CA GLN A 99 17.37 -3.15 -21.19
C GLN A 99 17.47 -1.85 -20.40
N PRO A 100 16.43 -1.01 -20.40
CA PRO A 100 16.40 0.21 -19.58
C PRO A 100 16.48 -0.08 -18.08
N MET A 101 17.17 0.78 -17.35
CA MET A 101 17.14 0.77 -15.88
C MET A 101 15.75 1.21 -15.37
N ARG A 102 15.30 0.57 -14.31
CA ARG A 102 13.97 0.80 -13.73
C ARG A 102 14.01 1.85 -12.63
N CYS A 103 13.12 2.83 -12.67
CA CYS A 103 12.92 3.82 -11.61
C CYS A 103 11.46 3.88 -11.12
N ILE A 104 10.59 3.03 -11.65
CA ILE A 104 9.17 2.96 -11.30
C ILE A 104 8.87 1.59 -10.70
N GLU A 105 8.04 1.59 -9.65
CA GLU A 105 7.33 0.41 -9.15
C GLU A 105 5.82 0.64 -9.25
N ASP A 106 5.11 -0.44 -9.57
CA ASP A 106 3.65 -0.45 -9.65
C ASP A 106 3.07 -0.69 -8.25
N ILE A 107 1.91 -0.06 -7.96
CA ILE A 107 1.10 -0.38 -6.80
C ILE A 107 -0.28 -0.71 -7.33
N CYS A 108 -0.57 -2.00 -7.43
CA CYS A 108 -1.81 -2.52 -8.01
C CYS A 108 -2.95 -2.45 -7.00
N VAL A 109 -4.06 -1.80 -7.36
CA VAL A 109 -5.21 -1.62 -6.48
C VAL A 109 -6.35 -2.53 -6.88
N PHE A 110 -6.85 -3.30 -5.90
CA PHE A 110 -7.94 -4.26 -6.07
C PHE A 110 -9.04 -3.97 -5.04
N TYR A 111 -10.30 -4.03 -5.47
CA TYR A 111 -11.45 -4.00 -4.57
C TYR A 111 -12.72 -4.54 -5.24
N ARG A 112 -13.66 -5.03 -4.41
CA ARG A 112 -14.96 -5.56 -4.83
C ARG A 112 -16.01 -4.45 -4.97
N LYS A 113 -16.15 -3.64 -3.93
CA LYS A 113 -17.04 -2.48 -3.86
C LYS A 113 -16.21 -1.23 -3.68
N LYS A 114 -16.77 -0.08 -4.01
CA LYS A 114 -16.10 1.23 -3.84
C LYS A 114 -15.53 1.33 -2.42
N PRO A 115 -14.21 1.47 -2.26
CA PRO A 115 -13.56 1.54 -0.96
C PRO A 115 -13.68 2.95 -0.39
N THR A 116 -13.22 3.11 0.86
CA THR A 116 -12.79 4.41 1.35
C THR A 116 -11.76 4.97 0.39
N TYR A 117 -11.96 6.21 -0.05
CA TYR A 117 -11.00 6.92 -0.90
C TYR A 117 -10.95 8.38 -0.48
N ASN A 118 -9.87 8.74 0.16
CA ASN A 118 -9.58 10.09 0.66
C ASN A 118 -8.49 10.69 -0.25
N PRO A 119 -8.87 11.44 -1.30
CA PRO A 119 -7.88 12.04 -2.20
C PRO A 119 -7.01 13.03 -1.42
N GLN A 120 -5.69 12.83 -1.49
CA GLN A 120 -4.72 13.65 -0.78
C GLN A 120 -4.34 14.89 -1.61
N GLY A 121 -3.98 15.98 -0.93
CA GLY A 121 -3.47 17.19 -1.57
C GLY A 121 -4.52 18.08 -2.21
N LEU A 122 -5.81 17.88 -1.92
CA LEU A 122 -6.89 18.73 -2.44
C LEU A 122 -6.73 20.19 -1.99
N VAL A 123 -6.94 21.10 -2.92
CA VAL A 123 -7.01 22.55 -2.65
C VAL A 123 -8.46 23.00 -2.88
N LYS A 124 -9.07 23.61 -1.85
CA LYS A 124 -10.41 24.14 -1.93
C LYS A 124 -10.41 25.37 -2.83
N LEU A 125 -11.38 25.43 -3.74
CA LEU A 125 -11.57 26.61 -4.61
C LEU A 125 -12.26 27.72 -3.83
N ASP A 126 -11.85 28.96 -4.05
CA ASP A 126 -12.51 30.16 -3.48
C ASP A 126 -13.96 30.28 -3.97
N LYS A 127 -14.20 29.92 -5.23
CA LYS A 127 -15.54 29.88 -5.84
C LYS A 127 -15.75 28.52 -6.50
N PRO A 128 -16.92 27.89 -6.30
CA PRO A 128 -17.30 26.66 -7.00
C PRO A 128 -17.29 26.86 -8.52
N ILE A 129 -16.80 25.87 -9.26
CA ILE A 129 -16.87 25.84 -10.72
C ILE A 129 -18.06 24.94 -11.12
N TYR A 130 -19.02 25.53 -11.81
CA TYR A 130 -20.16 24.80 -12.35
C TYR A 130 -19.83 24.30 -13.76
N LYS A 131 -19.88 23.00 -13.98
CA LYS A 131 -19.69 22.37 -15.28
C LYS A 131 -21.05 21.93 -15.82
N ALA A 132 -21.44 22.48 -16.96
CA ALA A 132 -22.64 22.04 -17.64
C ALA A 132 -22.55 20.56 -18.07
N PRO A 133 -23.68 19.87 -18.26
CA PRO A 133 -23.71 18.58 -18.91
C PRO A 133 -23.06 18.64 -20.29
N ASP A 134 -22.17 17.70 -20.59
CA ASP A 134 -21.60 17.56 -21.92
C ASP A 134 -22.17 16.30 -22.58
N PRO A 135 -23.18 16.46 -23.49
CA PRO A 135 -23.79 15.33 -24.18
C PRO A 135 -22.82 14.66 -25.19
N THR A 136 -21.74 15.34 -25.56
CA THR A 136 -20.73 14.83 -26.50
C THR A 136 -19.57 14.12 -25.82
N SER A 137 -19.56 14.10 -24.47
CA SER A 137 -18.52 13.43 -23.71
C SER A 137 -18.41 11.97 -24.11
N ILE A 138 -17.19 11.56 -24.45
CA ILE A 138 -16.84 10.15 -24.70
C ILE A 138 -16.82 9.31 -23.43
N TYR A 139 -16.78 9.96 -22.26
CA TYR A 139 -16.89 9.30 -20.98
C TYR A 139 -18.35 8.99 -20.68
N GLN A 140 -18.65 7.79 -20.18
CA GLN A 140 -20.01 7.32 -19.86
C GLN A 140 -20.73 8.13 -18.76
N MET A 141 -20.13 9.21 -18.28
CA MET A 141 -20.74 10.17 -17.34
C MET A 141 -21.67 11.13 -18.10
N ARG A 142 -22.68 10.60 -18.80
CA ARG A 142 -23.82 11.34 -19.32
C ARG A 142 -24.70 11.76 -18.16
N GLY A 143 -24.26 12.73 -17.38
CA GLY A 143 -24.95 13.14 -16.17
C GLY A 143 -25.33 14.61 -16.21
N ASN A 144 -26.25 14.98 -15.36
CA ASN A 144 -26.47 16.35 -14.93
C ASN A 144 -25.16 16.99 -14.60
N GLY A 145 -24.91 18.23 -14.97
CA GLY A 145 -23.63 18.91 -14.72
C GLY A 145 -23.02 18.67 -13.32
N SER A 146 -21.81 19.06 -13.10
CA SER A 146 -21.13 18.85 -11.83
C SER A 146 -20.66 20.16 -11.21
N ILE A 147 -20.57 20.17 -9.88
CA ILE A 147 -19.99 21.28 -9.12
C ILE A 147 -18.62 20.83 -8.65
N GLN A 148 -17.59 21.56 -9.07
CA GLN A 148 -16.23 21.33 -8.62
C GLN A 148 -15.91 22.28 -7.45
N LEU A 149 -15.68 21.72 -6.26
CA LEU A 149 -15.35 22.46 -5.03
C LEU A 149 -13.86 22.46 -4.73
N TYR A 150 -13.12 21.53 -5.31
CA TYR A 150 -11.68 21.33 -5.06
C TYR A 150 -10.93 21.22 -6.38
N THR A 151 -9.66 21.58 -6.35
CA THR A 151 -8.67 21.31 -7.39
C THR A 151 -7.55 20.45 -6.83
N ASN A 152 -6.51 20.22 -7.64
CA ASN A 152 -5.35 19.42 -7.29
C ASN A 152 -5.70 17.98 -6.86
N TYR A 153 -6.65 17.35 -7.59
CA TYR A 153 -6.90 15.91 -7.42
C TYR A 153 -5.65 15.11 -7.76
N PRO A 154 -5.34 14.06 -6.97
CA PRO A 154 -4.15 13.26 -7.18
C PRO A 154 -4.15 12.59 -8.56
N HIS A 155 -2.99 12.58 -9.21
CA HIS A 155 -2.73 11.76 -10.39
C HIS A 155 -2.00 10.47 -9.97
N HIS A 156 -1.97 9.48 -10.85
CA HIS A 156 -1.48 8.14 -10.54
C HIS A 156 0.05 8.01 -10.41
N LEU A 157 0.84 9.04 -10.71
CA LEU A 157 2.30 9.05 -10.49
C LEU A 157 2.60 9.65 -9.12
N LEU A 158 3.26 8.86 -8.27
CA LEU A 158 3.69 9.25 -6.93
C LEU A 158 5.21 9.42 -6.92
N GLU A 159 5.70 10.57 -6.45
CA GLU A 159 7.12 10.85 -6.31
C GLU A 159 7.49 10.87 -4.83
N PHE A 160 8.14 9.82 -4.37
CA PHE A 160 8.67 9.69 -3.03
C PHE A 160 10.09 9.15 -3.11
N ASP A 161 10.99 9.74 -2.33
CA ASP A 161 12.35 9.26 -2.23
C ASP A 161 12.37 7.84 -1.65
N GLY A 162 13.12 6.97 -2.30
CA GLY A 162 13.38 5.64 -1.78
C GLY A 162 14.29 5.68 -0.56
N VAL A 163 14.32 4.59 0.18
CA VAL A 163 15.21 4.47 1.34
C VAL A 163 16.66 4.34 0.87
N ALA A 164 17.49 5.33 1.23
CA ALA A 164 18.89 5.33 0.88
C ALA A 164 19.63 4.11 1.45
N MET A 165 20.69 3.68 0.73
CA MET A 165 21.62 2.69 1.28
C MET A 165 22.33 3.27 2.49
N GLY A 166 22.44 2.50 3.57
CA GLY A 166 23.12 2.93 4.79
C GLY A 166 22.52 2.34 6.06
N PRO A 167 23.00 2.75 7.25
CA PRO A 167 22.64 2.15 8.54
C PRO A 167 21.14 2.30 8.89
N ASN A 168 20.46 3.27 8.30
CA ASN A 168 19.02 3.49 8.49
C ASN A 168 18.14 2.53 7.68
N ARG A 169 18.73 1.78 6.74
CA ARG A 169 18.02 0.79 5.94
C ARG A 169 17.96 -0.53 6.71
N LYS A 170 16.80 -0.88 7.22
CA LYS A 170 16.55 -2.05 8.06
C LYS A 170 16.21 -3.33 7.27
N HIS A 171 15.87 -3.18 5.97
CA HIS A 171 15.55 -4.30 5.08
C HIS A 171 15.99 -3.97 3.64
N PRO A 172 16.47 -4.96 2.84
CA PRO A 172 16.94 -4.73 1.45
C PRO A 172 15.89 -4.09 0.53
N THR A 173 14.62 -4.40 0.72
CA THR A 173 13.48 -3.89 -0.08
C THR A 173 12.60 -2.91 0.69
N GLN A 174 13.11 -2.30 1.77
CA GLN A 174 12.33 -1.40 2.62
C GLN A 174 11.65 -0.28 1.82
N LYS A 175 10.32 -0.17 1.96
CA LYS A 175 9.53 0.91 1.37
C LYS A 175 9.62 2.19 2.22
N PRO A 176 9.59 3.37 1.61
CA PRO A 176 9.62 4.64 2.35
C PRO A 176 8.32 4.87 3.11
N VAL A 177 8.44 5.19 4.39
CA VAL A 177 7.27 5.43 5.27
C VAL A 177 6.35 6.52 4.73
N PRO A 178 6.83 7.66 4.19
CA PRO A 178 5.93 8.69 3.64
C PRO A 178 5.02 8.20 2.49
N LEU A 179 5.50 7.30 1.63
CA LEU A 179 4.69 6.67 0.59
C LEU A 179 3.59 5.79 1.21
N LEU A 180 3.95 5.00 2.22
CA LEU A 180 3.01 4.12 2.90
C LEU A 180 1.95 4.92 3.68
N GLU A 181 2.34 6.02 4.35
CA GLU A 181 1.39 6.95 4.98
C GLU A 181 0.39 7.55 3.97
N TYR A 182 0.88 7.95 2.78
CA TYR A 182 0.02 8.46 1.72
C TYR A 182 -1.04 7.43 1.31
N LEU A 183 -0.63 6.17 1.09
CA LEU A 183 -1.52 5.08 0.69
C LEU A 183 -2.50 4.71 1.82
N VAL A 184 -2.02 4.60 3.04
CA VAL A 184 -2.84 4.33 4.23
C VAL A 184 -3.91 5.41 4.40
N LYS A 185 -3.54 6.69 4.36
CA LYS A 185 -4.50 7.82 4.45
C LYS A 185 -5.51 7.82 3.30
N THR A 186 -5.09 7.40 2.11
CA THR A 186 -5.95 7.36 0.92
C THR A 186 -7.06 6.32 1.05
N TYR A 187 -6.77 5.13 1.57
CA TYR A 187 -7.73 4.02 1.58
C TYR A 187 -8.32 3.68 2.94
N THR A 188 -7.96 4.42 3.98
CA THR A 188 -8.47 4.20 5.35
C THR A 188 -8.74 5.49 6.09
N ASN A 189 -9.52 5.38 7.17
CA ASN A 189 -9.74 6.44 8.15
C ASN A 189 -8.97 6.12 9.46
N PRO A 190 -8.73 7.10 10.35
CA PRO A 190 -8.20 6.82 11.67
C PRO A 190 -9.03 5.74 12.40
N GLY A 191 -8.36 4.80 13.07
CA GLY A 191 -8.97 3.66 13.73
C GLY A 191 -9.25 2.43 12.84
N ASP A 192 -9.14 2.55 11.50
CA ASP A 192 -9.25 1.41 10.58
C ASP A 192 -8.05 0.46 10.71
N THR A 193 -8.21 -0.77 10.28
CA THR A 193 -7.20 -1.84 10.37
C THR A 193 -6.51 -2.07 9.03
N VAL A 194 -5.19 -2.00 9.03
CA VAL A 194 -4.32 -2.30 7.87
C VAL A 194 -3.58 -3.62 8.12
N LEU A 195 -3.59 -4.49 7.13
CA LEU A 195 -2.86 -5.76 7.13
C LEU A 195 -1.68 -5.68 6.16
N ASP A 196 -0.50 -6.11 6.63
CA ASP A 196 0.68 -6.40 5.81
C ASP A 196 1.15 -7.83 6.12
N ASN A 197 0.88 -8.75 5.22
CA ASN A 197 1.20 -10.16 5.43
C ASN A 197 2.62 -10.57 5.02
N CYS A 198 3.46 -9.60 4.62
CA CYS A 198 4.90 -9.75 4.36
C CYS A 198 5.62 -8.49 4.85
N MET A 199 5.48 -8.15 6.15
CA MET A 199 5.79 -6.82 6.66
C MET A 199 7.29 -6.47 6.67
N GLY A 200 8.18 -7.45 6.52
CA GLY A 200 9.62 -7.25 6.55
C GLY A 200 10.06 -6.49 7.81
N SER A 201 10.66 -5.31 7.63
CA SER A 201 11.08 -4.43 8.73
C SER A 201 9.97 -3.53 9.31
N GLY A 202 8.70 -3.79 9.03
CA GLY A 202 7.55 -3.11 9.65
C GLY A 202 7.27 -1.69 9.16
N SER A 203 7.69 -1.30 7.95
CA SER A 203 7.48 0.07 7.46
C SER A 203 6.00 0.45 7.35
N THR A 204 5.13 -0.48 6.96
CA THR A 204 3.67 -0.30 6.92
C THR A 204 3.11 -0.06 8.32
N GLY A 205 3.62 -0.79 9.33
CA GLY A 205 3.24 -0.61 10.73
C GLY A 205 3.61 0.78 11.26
N VAL A 206 4.82 1.29 10.93
CA VAL A 206 5.23 2.67 11.27
C VAL A 206 4.26 3.68 10.67
N ALA A 207 3.90 3.52 9.38
CA ALA A 207 2.93 4.40 8.73
C ALA A 207 1.56 4.35 9.42
N CYS A 208 1.12 3.17 9.86
CA CYS A 208 -0.14 3.00 10.60
C CYS A 208 -0.12 3.72 11.95
N ILE A 209 0.95 3.58 12.74
CA ILE A 209 1.12 4.28 14.02
C ILE A 209 1.01 5.79 13.79
N ARG A 210 1.83 6.36 12.91
CA ARG A 210 1.85 7.80 12.63
C ARG A 210 0.55 8.37 12.11
N THR A 211 -0.29 7.54 11.56
CA THR A 211 -1.58 7.96 10.98
C THR A 211 -2.79 7.55 11.82
N GLY A 212 -2.58 6.95 12.99
CA GLY A 212 -3.65 6.52 13.90
C GLY A 212 -4.47 5.34 13.41
N ARG A 213 -3.84 4.40 12.66
CA ARG A 213 -4.47 3.17 12.18
C ARG A 213 -4.03 1.98 13.01
N ARG A 214 -4.90 0.98 13.12
CA ARG A 214 -4.53 -0.32 13.68
C ARG A 214 -3.73 -1.11 12.64
N PHE A 215 -2.78 -1.90 13.09
CA PHE A 215 -1.90 -2.66 12.23
C PHE A 215 -1.89 -4.13 12.63
N ILE A 216 -1.98 -5.02 11.62
CA ILE A 216 -1.70 -6.44 11.71
C ILE A 216 -0.55 -6.72 10.76
N GLY A 217 0.56 -7.22 11.28
CA GLY A 217 1.77 -7.54 10.51
C GLY A 217 2.14 -9.01 10.63
N ILE A 218 2.45 -9.66 9.51
CA ILE A 218 2.96 -11.03 9.47
C ILE A 218 4.36 -11.01 8.85
N GLU A 219 5.31 -11.71 9.48
CA GLU A 219 6.66 -11.90 8.95
C GLU A 219 7.17 -13.30 9.26
N LYS A 220 7.67 -13.97 8.22
CA LYS A 220 8.16 -15.34 8.33
C LYS A 220 9.58 -15.43 8.89
N ASP A 221 10.44 -14.50 8.49
CA ASP A 221 11.83 -14.46 8.95
C ASP A 221 11.90 -13.89 10.37
N LEU A 222 12.43 -14.68 11.31
CA LEU A 222 12.52 -14.30 12.71
C LEU A 222 13.37 -13.03 12.93
N GLN A 223 14.43 -12.85 12.14
CA GLN A 223 15.31 -11.68 12.28
C GLN A 223 14.58 -10.41 11.83
N PHE A 224 13.90 -10.45 10.69
CA PHE A 224 13.09 -9.31 10.23
C PHE A 224 11.90 -9.06 11.14
N PHE A 225 11.28 -10.11 11.68
CA PHE A 225 10.21 -9.97 12.68
C PHE A 225 10.68 -9.20 13.91
N GLN A 226 11.84 -9.56 14.48
CA GLN A 226 12.43 -8.85 15.63
C GLN A 226 12.79 -7.40 15.30
N VAL A 227 13.34 -7.16 14.11
CA VAL A 227 13.61 -5.79 13.63
C VAL A 227 12.32 -4.96 13.55
N ALA A 228 11.25 -5.54 13.00
CA ALA A 228 9.95 -4.89 12.91
C ALA A 228 9.37 -4.60 14.29
N GLN A 229 9.38 -5.59 15.19
CA GLN A 229 8.87 -5.45 16.56
C GLN A 229 9.55 -4.29 17.30
N ASN A 230 10.87 -4.28 17.37
CA ASN A 230 11.63 -3.22 18.03
C ASN A 230 11.33 -1.85 17.44
N ARG A 231 11.28 -1.76 16.11
CA ARG A 231 11.00 -0.50 15.40
C ARG A 231 9.60 0.04 15.70
N LEU A 232 8.60 -0.83 15.78
CA LEU A 232 7.22 -0.45 16.05
C LEU A 232 7.00 -0.09 17.51
N GLU A 233 7.69 -0.75 18.44
CA GLU A 233 7.72 -0.38 19.86
C GLU A 233 8.34 1.00 20.08
N GLU A 234 9.51 1.28 19.44
CA GLU A 234 10.15 2.59 19.48
C GLU A 234 9.25 3.71 18.93
N GLU A 235 8.53 3.45 17.82
CA GLU A 235 7.65 4.44 17.22
C GLU A 235 6.41 4.70 18.08
N SER A 236 5.80 3.65 18.67
CA SER A 236 4.66 3.77 19.59
C SER A 236 5.01 4.52 20.87
N GLY A 237 6.24 4.35 21.37
CA GLY A 237 6.76 5.08 22.53
C GLY A 237 6.89 6.58 22.30
N LYS A 238 7.21 7.01 21.07
CA LYS A 238 7.28 8.43 20.70
C LYS A 238 5.91 9.10 20.69
N ASP A 239 4.88 8.42 20.20
CA ASP A 239 3.52 8.95 20.18
C ASP A 239 2.98 9.21 21.59
N ASN A 240 3.29 8.33 22.55
CA ASN A 240 2.88 8.50 23.94
C ASN A 240 3.58 9.69 24.63
N LEU A 241 4.81 10.03 24.25
CA LEU A 241 5.55 11.18 24.78
C LEU A 241 5.00 12.51 24.26
N VAL A 242 4.50 12.56 23.02
CA VAL A 242 3.92 13.76 22.42
C VAL A 242 2.50 14.02 22.97
N ALA A 243 1.72 12.95 23.21
CA ALA A 243 0.38 13.08 23.79
C ALA A 243 0.38 13.56 25.24
N GLY A 244 1.43 13.22 26.02
CA GLY A 244 1.59 13.65 27.41
C GLY A 244 2.13 15.08 27.63
N GLN A 245 2.42 15.84 26.56
CA GLN A 245 2.89 17.23 26.65
C GLN A 245 1.82 18.28 26.30
N VAL A 246 0.57 17.86 26.15
CA VAL A 246 -0.57 18.73 25.76
C VAL A 246 -1.61 18.82 26.91
N GLU A 247 -1.19 18.60 28.15
CA GLU A 247 -2.01 18.92 29.34
C GLU A 247 -1.48 20.19 30.08
#